data_fed01d76c50dbd839a835a31fb97f774
#
_entry.id   fed01d76c50dbd839a835a31fb97f774
#
_cell.length_a   1.000
_cell.length_b   1.000
_cell.length_c   1.000
_cell.angle_alpha   90.00
_cell.angle_beta   90.00
_cell.angle_gamma   90.00
#
_symmetry.space_group_name_H-M   'P 1'
#
loop_
_entity.id
_entity.type
_entity.pdbx_description
1 polymer ?
#
loop_
_entity_poly.entity_id
_entity_poly.type
_entity_poly.pdbx_seq_one_letter_code
_entity_poly.pdbx_strand_id
1 'polypeptide(L)'
;KDCVPSDDIQNNIKANLPKIDKWISERCRINNEVIFVVSAGPSLDVKRIKEDKEELEEGGKVVKIVCVKHALPILMENKLIPWACTLLDPRPIEGVSTHGVVRSTLFDSVNPRTHFLVASMTDPSVVDLLKEKKASIIGWHAFSEAVKGGIEGTGEDALMITGGTNAGLRTIGIGHTLGFREFHLYGFDMSLGEEPSEEIQKSVDEEGKPKFLNVSVGDGSYWTTGELLAGGQDLEKLFKTANEMDLILQFKGTGMGAKLWEIEKPQEMKGYSSWGM
;
A
#
# COMPACT_ATOMS: atom_id res chain seq x y z
N LYS A 1 -8.16 1.91 13.64
CA LYS A 1 -8.70 3.27 13.88
C LYS A 1 -8.21 4.16 12.75
N ASP A 2 -9.12 4.89 12.11
CA ASP A 2 -8.76 5.82 11.05
C ASP A 2 -7.89 6.96 11.64
N CYS A 3 -6.96 7.49 10.84
CA CYS A 3 -6.02 8.53 11.29
C CYS A 3 -6.64 9.93 11.37
N VAL A 4 -7.88 10.09 10.90
CA VAL A 4 -8.69 11.30 11.02
C VAL A 4 -10.12 10.94 11.41
N PRO A 5 -10.94 11.88 11.91
CA PRO A 5 -12.36 11.65 12.19
C PRO A 5 -13.16 11.14 10.98
N SER A 6 -14.18 10.34 11.24
CA SER A 6 -15.05 9.79 10.17
C SER A 6 -15.72 10.88 9.34
N ASP A 7 -16.10 12.01 9.95
CA ASP A 7 -16.71 13.15 9.24
C ASP A 7 -15.73 13.77 8.23
N ASP A 8 -14.44 13.87 8.57
CA ASP A 8 -13.42 14.36 7.65
C ASP A 8 -13.26 13.41 6.46
N ILE A 9 -13.29 12.10 6.71
CA ILE A 9 -13.27 11.09 5.64
C ILE A 9 -14.47 11.26 4.71
N GLN A 10 -15.68 11.40 5.25
CA GLN A 10 -16.89 11.60 4.45
C GLN A 10 -16.83 12.91 3.65
N ASN A 11 -16.32 14.00 4.25
CA ASN A 11 -16.14 15.28 3.58
C ASN A 11 -15.13 15.18 2.43
N ASN A 12 -14.01 14.47 2.63
CA ASN A 12 -13.00 14.22 1.60
C ASN A 12 -13.61 13.45 0.42
N ILE A 13 -14.35 12.38 0.71
CA ILE A 13 -15.02 11.57 -0.31
C ILE A 13 -15.96 12.44 -1.14
N LYS A 14 -16.85 13.19 -0.49
CA LYS A 14 -17.83 14.08 -1.14
C LYS A 14 -17.16 15.12 -2.03
N ALA A 15 -16.02 15.68 -1.59
CA ALA A 15 -15.25 16.64 -2.36
C ALA A 15 -14.53 16.03 -3.56
N ASN A 16 -14.10 14.77 -3.48
CA ASN A 16 -13.33 14.10 -4.52
C ASN A 16 -14.19 13.46 -5.62
N LEU A 17 -15.41 13.03 -5.32
CA LEU A 17 -16.32 12.42 -6.32
C LEU A 17 -16.44 13.26 -7.61
N PRO A 18 -16.69 14.57 -7.57
CA PRO A 18 -16.78 15.38 -8.78
C PRO A 18 -15.42 15.74 -9.40
N LYS A 19 -14.31 15.51 -8.68
CA LYS A 19 -12.96 15.88 -9.14
C LYS A 19 -12.26 14.77 -9.92
N ILE A 20 -12.63 13.52 -9.71
CA ILE A 20 -11.96 12.35 -10.30
C ILE A 20 -12.86 11.78 -11.40
N ASP A 21 -12.35 11.78 -12.64
CA ASP A 21 -13.12 11.40 -13.81
C ASP A 21 -13.14 9.89 -14.09
N LYS A 22 -12.12 9.15 -13.59
CA LYS A 22 -11.96 7.71 -13.83
C LYS A 22 -11.90 6.96 -12.51
N TRP A 23 -12.71 5.91 -12.40
CA TRP A 23 -12.82 5.09 -11.19
C TRP A 23 -12.62 3.60 -11.51
N ILE A 24 -12.04 2.86 -10.56
CA ILE A 24 -12.10 1.39 -10.57
C ILE A 24 -13.51 1.02 -10.11
N SER A 25 -14.38 0.69 -11.05
CA SER A 25 -15.81 0.42 -10.81
C SER A 25 -16.18 -1.05 -10.91
N GLU A 26 -15.29 -1.89 -11.45
CA GLU A 26 -15.53 -3.31 -11.64
C GLU A 26 -14.25 -4.14 -11.49
N ARG A 27 -14.39 -5.43 -11.30
CA ARG A 27 -13.28 -6.38 -11.27
C ARG A 27 -12.83 -6.69 -12.69
N CYS A 28 -11.53 -6.60 -12.94
CA CYS A 28 -10.94 -7.01 -14.19
C CYS A 28 -10.79 -8.53 -14.31
N ARG A 29 -10.69 -9.03 -15.54
CA ARG A 29 -10.34 -10.43 -15.80
C ARG A 29 -8.95 -10.74 -15.28
N ILE A 30 -8.75 -11.98 -14.80
CA ILE A 30 -7.45 -12.46 -14.36
C ILE A 30 -6.46 -12.36 -15.53
N ASN A 31 -5.26 -11.86 -15.22
CA ASN A 31 -4.14 -11.75 -16.15
C ASN A 31 -2.90 -12.48 -15.56
N ASN A 32 -1.90 -12.70 -16.41
CA ASN A 32 -0.65 -13.36 -16.03
C ASN A 32 0.51 -12.39 -15.75
N GLU A 33 0.19 -11.11 -15.59
CA GLU A 33 1.18 -10.08 -15.27
C GLU A 33 1.57 -10.17 -13.79
N VAL A 34 2.81 -9.81 -13.50
CA VAL A 34 3.35 -9.74 -12.13
C VAL A 34 3.28 -8.30 -11.64
N ILE A 35 2.85 -8.13 -10.40
CA ILE A 35 2.85 -6.81 -9.77
C ILE A 35 3.89 -6.76 -8.65
N PHE A 36 4.82 -5.81 -8.74
CA PHE A 36 5.72 -5.47 -7.65
C PHE A 36 5.07 -4.39 -6.80
N VAL A 37 4.76 -4.72 -5.57
CA VAL A 37 4.22 -3.76 -4.60
C VAL A 37 5.37 -3.22 -3.77
N VAL A 38 5.66 -1.93 -3.92
CA VAL A 38 6.82 -1.29 -3.31
C VAL A 38 6.37 -0.35 -2.19
N SER A 39 6.62 -0.78 -0.95
CA SER A 39 6.48 0.04 0.25
C SER A 39 7.81 0.72 0.60
N ALA A 40 7.81 1.61 1.61
CA ALA A 40 8.97 2.43 1.96
C ALA A 40 9.67 1.98 3.26
N GLY A 41 9.61 0.70 3.57
CA GLY A 41 10.31 0.16 4.74
C GLY A 41 11.84 0.17 4.58
N PRO A 42 12.59 0.01 5.69
CA PRO A 42 14.05 0.11 5.70
C PRO A 42 14.79 -0.84 4.75
N SER A 43 14.19 -1.99 4.42
CA SER A 43 14.78 -2.97 3.50
C SER A 43 14.57 -2.64 2.02
N LEU A 44 13.99 -1.48 1.68
CA LEU A 44 13.75 -1.12 0.30
C LEU A 44 15.06 -1.00 -0.48
N ASP A 45 15.29 -1.95 -1.39
CA ASP A 45 16.44 -1.99 -2.27
C ASP A 45 16.01 -1.88 -3.74
N VAL A 46 16.23 -0.70 -4.32
CA VAL A 46 15.85 -0.42 -5.72
C VAL A 46 16.71 -1.21 -6.72
N LYS A 47 17.96 -1.54 -6.37
CA LYS A 47 18.81 -2.36 -7.23
C LYS A 47 18.21 -3.75 -7.39
N ARG A 48 17.82 -4.38 -6.28
CA ARG A 48 17.14 -5.67 -6.30
C ARG A 48 15.84 -5.66 -7.08
N ILE A 49 15.02 -4.59 -6.94
CA ILE A 49 13.79 -4.45 -7.72
C ILE A 49 14.08 -4.47 -9.22
N LYS A 50 15.16 -3.79 -9.68
CA LYS A 50 15.56 -3.79 -11.09
C LYS A 50 16.00 -5.16 -11.55
N GLU A 51 16.84 -5.84 -10.77
CA GLU A 51 17.35 -7.19 -11.06
C GLU A 51 16.21 -8.20 -11.14
N ASP A 52 15.32 -8.25 -10.13
CA ASP A 52 14.17 -9.16 -10.11
C ASP A 52 13.20 -8.87 -11.29
N LYS A 53 13.04 -7.59 -11.68
CA LYS A 53 12.21 -7.21 -12.82
C LYS A 53 12.82 -7.70 -14.14
N GLU A 54 14.11 -7.47 -14.36
CA GLU A 54 14.83 -7.90 -15.56
C GLU A 54 14.76 -9.43 -15.70
N GLU A 55 15.01 -10.19 -14.63
CA GLU A 55 14.91 -11.65 -14.62
C GLU A 55 13.52 -12.15 -15.05
N LEU A 56 12.46 -11.58 -14.50
CA LEU A 56 11.10 -11.98 -14.86
C LEU A 56 10.73 -11.59 -16.30
N GLU A 57 11.17 -10.42 -16.77
CA GLU A 57 10.91 -9.97 -18.15
C GLU A 57 11.69 -10.80 -19.16
N GLU A 58 12.93 -11.21 -18.86
CA GLU A 58 13.68 -12.19 -19.66
C GLU A 58 12.99 -13.56 -19.69
N GLY A 59 12.31 -13.94 -18.60
CA GLY A 59 11.46 -15.12 -18.51
C GLY A 59 10.10 -14.97 -19.24
N GLY A 60 9.85 -13.85 -19.91
CA GLY A 60 8.62 -13.60 -20.69
C GLY A 60 7.43 -13.10 -19.86
N LYS A 61 7.64 -12.71 -18.61
CA LYS A 61 6.59 -12.08 -17.77
C LYS A 61 6.50 -10.58 -18.04
N VAL A 62 5.32 -10.02 -17.89
CA VAL A 62 5.11 -8.56 -17.85
C VAL A 62 5.06 -8.11 -16.39
N VAL A 63 5.92 -7.17 -16.02
CA VAL A 63 6.03 -6.67 -14.64
C VAL A 63 5.50 -5.24 -14.54
N LYS A 64 4.57 -5.02 -13.61
CA LYS A 64 4.06 -3.70 -13.24
C LYS A 64 4.57 -3.33 -11.84
N ILE A 65 5.18 -2.15 -11.71
CA ILE A 65 5.60 -1.64 -10.40
C ILE A 65 4.54 -0.70 -9.87
N VAL A 66 3.99 -0.98 -8.70
CA VAL A 66 3.09 -0.10 -7.97
C VAL A 66 3.70 0.25 -6.62
N CYS A 67 3.88 1.54 -6.36
CA CYS A 67 4.48 2.00 -5.12
C CYS A 67 3.49 2.74 -4.23
N VAL A 68 3.81 2.88 -2.95
CA VAL A 68 3.15 3.84 -2.06
C VAL A 68 3.82 5.21 -2.15
N LYS A 69 3.13 6.26 -1.67
CA LYS A 69 3.60 7.66 -1.79
C LYS A 69 5.04 7.89 -1.30
N HIS A 70 5.45 7.26 -0.19
CA HIS A 70 6.79 7.43 0.39
C HIS A 70 7.90 6.71 -0.39
N ALA A 71 7.57 5.68 -1.17
CA ALA A 71 8.52 5.00 -2.04
C ALA A 71 8.68 5.72 -3.39
N LEU A 72 7.70 6.55 -3.79
CA LEU A 72 7.72 7.23 -5.09
C LEU A 72 8.99 8.06 -5.33
N PRO A 73 9.42 8.98 -4.44
CA PRO A 73 10.63 9.76 -4.65
C PRO A 73 11.87 8.86 -4.79
N ILE A 74 11.98 7.83 -3.95
CA ILE A 74 13.11 6.88 -3.95
C ILE A 74 13.24 6.18 -5.30
N LEU A 75 12.11 5.70 -5.85
CA LEU A 75 12.10 5.06 -7.16
C LEU A 75 12.46 6.04 -8.28
N MET A 76 11.90 7.25 -8.24
CA MET A 76 12.13 8.28 -9.25
C MET A 76 13.59 8.77 -9.29
N GLU A 77 14.21 9.00 -8.13
CA GLU A 77 15.64 9.35 -8.00
C GLU A 77 16.53 8.25 -8.61
N ASN A 78 16.13 7.01 -8.50
CA ASN A 78 16.82 5.86 -9.08
C ASN A 78 16.39 5.56 -10.51
N LYS A 79 15.66 6.46 -11.20
CA LYS A 79 15.21 6.33 -12.59
C LYS A 79 14.32 5.09 -12.83
N LEU A 80 13.65 4.60 -11.79
CA LEU A 80 12.69 3.51 -11.87
C LEU A 80 11.28 4.10 -11.82
N ILE A 81 10.67 4.27 -13.00
CA ILE A 81 9.35 4.88 -13.11
C ILE A 81 8.29 3.83 -12.78
N PRO A 82 7.50 4.00 -11.69
CA PRO A 82 6.44 3.06 -11.38
C PRO A 82 5.27 3.21 -12.37
N TRP A 83 4.61 2.09 -12.68
CA TRP A 83 3.37 2.09 -13.45
C TRP A 83 2.26 2.83 -12.68
N ALA A 84 2.19 2.64 -11.35
CA ALA A 84 1.24 3.36 -10.53
C ALA A 84 1.78 3.69 -9.13
N CYS A 85 1.14 4.67 -8.48
CA CYS A 85 1.37 5.05 -7.08
C CYS A 85 0.03 5.05 -6.33
N THR A 86 -0.08 4.26 -5.25
CA THR A 86 -1.28 4.19 -4.41
C THR A 86 -1.29 5.26 -3.33
N LEU A 87 -2.39 5.99 -3.26
CA LEU A 87 -2.64 7.04 -2.26
C LEU A 87 -3.91 6.70 -1.46
N LEU A 88 -3.79 6.79 -0.13
CA LEU A 88 -4.86 6.46 0.82
C LEU A 88 -4.97 7.50 1.95
N ASP A 89 -4.10 8.49 2.02
CA ASP A 89 -3.95 9.36 3.18
C ASP A 89 -5.03 10.46 3.20
N PRO A 90 -5.93 10.48 4.21
CA PRO A 90 -6.97 11.50 4.32
C PRO A 90 -6.49 12.84 4.91
N ARG A 91 -5.19 12.98 5.21
CA ARG A 91 -4.60 14.22 5.75
C ARG A 91 -4.25 15.20 4.64
N PRO A 92 -4.39 16.52 4.89
CA PRO A 92 -4.13 17.55 3.89
C PRO A 92 -2.63 17.67 3.55
N ILE A 93 -2.36 18.27 2.38
CA ILE A 93 -1.03 18.77 2.05
C ILE A 93 -0.87 20.11 2.74
N GLU A 94 0.11 20.18 3.67
CA GLU A 94 0.44 21.40 4.40
C GLU A 94 -0.74 22.03 5.18
N GLY A 95 -0.48 23.08 5.92
CA GLY A 95 -1.51 23.78 6.69
C GLY A 95 -1.58 23.35 8.16
N VAL A 96 -2.62 23.79 8.85
CA VAL A 96 -2.87 23.48 10.26
C VAL A 96 -3.80 22.27 10.33
N SER A 97 -3.24 21.13 10.64
CA SER A 97 -4.02 19.92 10.91
C SER A 97 -3.59 19.31 12.24
N THR A 98 -4.54 19.00 13.11
CA THR A 98 -4.29 18.31 14.39
C THR A 98 -3.83 16.86 14.17
N HIS A 99 -4.03 16.31 12.98
CA HIS A 99 -3.71 14.93 12.62
C HIS A 99 -2.45 14.79 11.75
N GLY A 100 -1.67 15.90 11.60
CA GLY A 100 -0.50 15.96 10.73
C GLY A 100 -0.84 16.22 9.26
N VAL A 101 0.18 16.33 8.43
CA VAL A 101 0.07 16.69 7.01
C VAL A 101 0.84 15.73 6.11
N VAL A 102 0.45 15.69 4.84
CA VAL A 102 1.21 15.02 3.77
C VAL A 102 2.21 16.03 3.20
N ARG A 103 3.47 15.64 3.05
CA ARG A 103 4.49 16.52 2.48
C ARG A 103 4.30 16.65 0.97
N SER A 104 4.16 17.88 0.47
CA SER A 104 4.03 18.17 -0.96
C SER A 104 5.22 17.67 -1.77
N THR A 105 6.42 17.68 -1.18
CA THR A 105 7.66 17.21 -1.81
C THR A 105 7.63 15.75 -2.25
N LEU A 106 6.73 14.92 -1.71
CA LEU A 106 6.50 13.56 -2.18
C LEU A 106 6.04 13.50 -3.64
N PHE A 107 5.50 14.59 -4.15
CA PHE A 107 4.95 14.69 -5.52
C PHE A 107 5.76 15.60 -6.45
N ASP A 108 6.99 16.00 -6.07
CA ASP A 108 7.82 16.86 -6.92
C ASP A 108 8.20 16.19 -8.24
N SER A 109 8.35 14.88 -8.24
CA SER A 109 8.76 14.08 -9.40
C SER A 109 7.60 13.33 -10.05
N VAL A 110 6.43 13.97 -10.22
CA VAL A 110 5.29 13.36 -10.95
C VAL A 110 5.70 13.07 -12.40
N ASN A 111 5.51 11.80 -12.82
CA ASN A 111 5.79 11.37 -14.18
C ASN A 111 4.47 11.10 -14.93
N PRO A 112 4.27 11.58 -16.16
CA PRO A 112 3.04 11.34 -16.94
C PRO A 112 2.72 9.87 -17.20
N ARG A 113 3.71 8.98 -17.11
CA ARG A 113 3.53 7.53 -17.26
C ARG A 113 3.10 6.82 -15.99
N THR A 114 3.08 7.53 -14.84
CA THR A 114 2.65 6.98 -13.56
C THR A 114 1.17 7.29 -13.33
N HIS A 115 0.36 6.26 -13.12
CA HIS A 115 -1.03 6.42 -12.70
C HIS A 115 -1.10 6.60 -11.18
N PHE A 116 -1.81 7.60 -10.70
CA PHE A 116 -2.08 7.78 -9.28
C PHE A 116 -3.41 7.10 -8.93
N LEU A 117 -3.32 5.99 -8.18
CA LEU A 117 -4.49 5.25 -7.68
C LEU A 117 -4.94 5.91 -6.37
N VAL A 118 -5.88 6.82 -6.47
CA VAL A 118 -6.27 7.73 -5.38
C VAL A 118 -7.54 7.21 -4.69
N ALA A 119 -7.46 6.90 -3.41
CA ALA A 119 -8.64 6.55 -2.62
C ALA A 119 -9.59 7.75 -2.55
N SER A 120 -10.89 7.50 -2.65
CA SER A 120 -11.91 8.56 -2.51
C SER A 120 -11.77 9.37 -1.22
N MET A 121 -11.29 8.75 -0.15
CA MET A 121 -11.06 9.35 1.16
C MET A 121 -9.77 10.18 1.28
N THR A 122 -8.89 10.18 0.26
CA THR A 122 -7.67 11.00 0.24
C THR A 122 -8.07 12.47 0.34
N ASP A 123 -7.26 13.28 1.06
CA ASP A 123 -7.57 14.71 1.20
C ASP A 123 -7.65 15.41 -0.17
N PRO A 124 -8.67 16.25 -0.40
CA PRO A 124 -8.86 16.94 -1.68
C PRO A 124 -7.68 17.80 -2.14
N SER A 125 -6.87 18.33 -1.22
CA SER A 125 -5.66 19.09 -1.57
C SER A 125 -4.62 18.26 -2.31
N VAL A 126 -4.54 16.95 -2.01
CA VAL A 126 -3.67 16.00 -2.75
C VAL A 126 -4.18 15.83 -4.17
N VAL A 127 -5.49 15.67 -4.34
CA VAL A 127 -6.12 15.56 -5.68
C VAL A 127 -5.89 16.81 -6.49
N ASP A 128 -6.07 17.99 -5.88
CA ASP A 128 -5.89 19.27 -6.54
C ASP A 128 -4.43 19.48 -7.00
N LEU A 129 -3.45 19.14 -6.15
CA LEU A 129 -2.02 19.16 -6.50
C LEU A 129 -1.70 18.22 -7.67
N LEU A 130 -2.23 17.00 -7.66
CA LEU A 130 -2.02 16.06 -8.75
C LEU A 130 -2.63 16.55 -10.06
N LYS A 131 -3.81 17.20 -10.02
CA LYS A 131 -4.43 17.81 -11.19
C LYS A 131 -3.61 18.99 -11.72
N GLU A 132 -3.11 19.85 -10.86
CA GLU A 132 -2.20 20.94 -11.23
C GLU A 132 -0.96 20.41 -11.96
N LYS A 133 -0.39 19.31 -11.46
CA LYS A 133 0.75 18.61 -12.08
C LYS A 133 0.37 17.78 -13.32
N LYS A 134 -0.89 17.80 -13.75
CA LYS A 134 -1.42 17.02 -14.89
C LYS A 134 -1.17 15.52 -14.77
N ALA A 135 -1.20 15.00 -13.54
CA ALA A 135 -1.04 13.57 -13.27
C ALA A 135 -2.23 12.76 -13.80
N SER A 136 -1.98 11.51 -14.18
CA SER A 136 -3.04 10.55 -14.50
C SER A 136 -3.66 10.02 -13.21
N ILE A 137 -4.90 10.39 -12.90
CA ILE A 137 -5.60 10.00 -11.67
C ILE A 137 -6.65 8.94 -11.98
N ILE A 138 -6.66 7.87 -11.19
CA ILE A 138 -7.68 6.82 -11.19
C ILE A 138 -8.18 6.66 -9.76
N GLY A 139 -9.45 6.94 -9.53
CA GLY A 139 -10.07 6.82 -8.21
C GLY A 139 -10.42 5.38 -7.85
N TRP A 140 -10.47 5.10 -6.57
CA TRP A 140 -10.98 3.86 -6.01
C TRP A 140 -11.61 4.10 -4.64
N HIS A 141 -12.51 3.23 -4.20
CA HIS A 141 -13.16 3.34 -2.90
C HIS A 141 -12.53 2.37 -1.91
N ALA A 142 -11.94 2.91 -0.85
CA ALA A 142 -11.40 2.11 0.24
C ALA A 142 -12.52 1.72 1.21
N PHE A 143 -12.66 0.43 1.52
CA PHE A 143 -13.54 0.01 2.61
C PHE A 143 -12.93 0.43 3.96
N SER A 144 -13.70 1.15 4.76
CA SER A 144 -13.39 1.52 6.14
C SER A 144 -14.68 1.60 6.97
N GLU A 145 -14.56 1.68 8.29
CA GLU A 145 -15.73 1.86 9.15
C GLU A 145 -16.50 3.15 8.81
N ALA A 146 -15.80 4.20 8.40
CA ALA A 146 -16.41 5.47 8.01
C ALA A 146 -17.34 5.37 6.79
N VAL A 147 -17.19 4.33 5.97
CA VAL A 147 -17.99 4.11 4.74
C VAL A 147 -18.82 2.83 4.78
N LYS A 148 -18.93 2.20 5.93
CA LYS A 148 -19.68 0.93 6.10
C LYS A 148 -21.15 1.01 5.68
N GLY A 149 -21.76 2.20 5.78
CA GLY A 149 -23.13 2.50 5.33
C GLY A 149 -23.23 2.87 3.84
N GLY A 150 -22.15 2.75 3.07
CA GLY A 150 -22.08 3.20 1.69
C GLY A 150 -21.45 4.60 1.55
N ILE A 151 -21.30 5.04 0.32
CA ILE A 151 -20.79 6.38 -0.02
C ILE A 151 -21.91 7.19 -0.64
N GLU A 152 -22.29 8.29 0.01
CA GLU A 152 -23.29 9.21 -0.54
C GLU A 152 -22.85 9.75 -1.91
N GLY A 153 -23.72 9.67 -2.91
CA GLY A 153 -23.43 10.12 -4.28
C GLY A 153 -22.81 9.05 -5.18
N THR A 154 -22.61 7.83 -4.69
CA THR A 154 -22.31 6.64 -5.50
C THR A 154 -23.53 5.72 -5.49
N GLY A 155 -23.65 4.84 -6.51
CA GLY A 155 -24.69 3.79 -6.48
C GLY A 155 -24.48 2.82 -5.31
N GLU A 156 -25.55 2.08 -4.96
CA GLU A 156 -25.50 1.03 -3.92
C GLU A 156 -24.42 -0.04 -4.22
N ASP A 157 -24.06 -0.20 -5.49
CA ASP A 157 -23.11 -1.20 -5.99
C ASP A 157 -21.67 -0.67 -6.15
N ALA A 158 -21.32 0.47 -5.51
CA ALA A 158 -19.96 1.00 -5.59
C ALA A 158 -18.93 -0.04 -5.12
N LEU A 159 -17.95 -0.34 -5.97
CA LEU A 159 -16.92 -1.32 -5.67
C LEU A 159 -16.01 -0.85 -4.54
N MET A 160 -16.15 -1.45 -3.37
CA MET A 160 -15.31 -1.20 -2.20
C MET A 160 -14.12 -2.16 -2.18
N ILE A 161 -12.91 -1.62 -2.10
CA ILE A 161 -11.67 -2.41 -2.06
C ILE A 161 -11.18 -2.51 -0.61
N THR A 162 -11.04 -3.74 -0.13
CA THR A 162 -10.45 -4.09 1.16
C THR A 162 -8.94 -4.31 1.01
N GLY A 163 -8.21 -4.60 2.09
CA GLY A 163 -6.81 -5.01 1.99
C GLY A 163 -5.91 -4.47 3.12
N GLY A 164 -6.42 -4.32 4.34
CA GLY A 164 -5.60 -3.98 5.51
C GLY A 164 -5.47 -2.49 5.80
N THR A 165 -4.61 -2.17 6.77
CA THR A 165 -4.55 -0.86 7.44
C THR A 165 -3.68 0.17 6.72
N ASN A 166 -2.79 -0.25 5.80
CA ASN A 166 -1.87 0.65 5.12
C ASN A 166 -1.98 0.61 3.59
N ALA A 167 -1.41 1.61 2.92
CA ALA A 167 -1.47 1.76 1.47
C ALA A 167 -0.81 0.58 0.71
N GLY A 168 0.26 -0.02 1.24
CA GLY A 168 0.92 -1.16 0.62
C GLY A 168 0.01 -2.39 0.56
N LEU A 169 -0.62 -2.73 1.68
CA LEU A 169 -1.59 -3.83 1.75
C LEU A 169 -2.84 -3.56 0.89
N ARG A 170 -3.33 -2.31 0.88
CA ARG A 170 -4.43 -1.91 -0.02
C ARG A 170 -4.05 -2.06 -1.49
N THR A 171 -2.80 -1.82 -1.85
CA THR A 171 -2.31 -2.03 -3.21
C THR A 171 -2.47 -3.48 -3.67
N ILE A 172 -2.31 -4.45 -2.78
CA ILE A 172 -2.56 -5.86 -3.09
C ILE A 172 -4.05 -6.08 -3.41
N GLY A 173 -4.97 -5.52 -2.60
CA GLY A 173 -6.41 -5.57 -2.86
C GLY A 173 -6.80 -4.90 -4.19
N ILE A 174 -6.20 -3.75 -4.51
CA ILE A 174 -6.38 -3.06 -5.80
C ILE A 174 -5.88 -3.95 -6.94
N GLY A 175 -4.65 -4.47 -6.83
CA GLY A 175 -4.08 -5.36 -7.83
C GLY A 175 -4.93 -6.60 -8.08
N HIS A 176 -5.40 -7.24 -7.01
CA HIS A 176 -6.32 -8.38 -7.11
C HIS A 176 -7.62 -8.02 -7.85
N THR A 177 -8.17 -6.84 -7.57
CA THR A 177 -9.35 -6.30 -8.27
C THR A 177 -9.07 -6.06 -9.76
N LEU A 178 -7.86 -5.60 -10.09
CA LEU A 178 -7.40 -5.39 -11.47
C LEU A 178 -6.97 -6.69 -12.18
N GLY A 179 -7.15 -7.86 -11.56
CA GLY A 179 -6.92 -9.16 -12.17
C GLY A 179 -5.53 -9.76 -11.95
N PHE A 180 -4.63 -9.07 -11.24
CA PHE A 180 -3.32 -9.64 -10.89
C PHE A 180 -3.47 -10.76 -9.85
N ARG A 181 -2.59 -11.76 -9.93
CA ARG A 181 -2.53 -12.87 -8.98
C ARG A 181 -1.14 -13.11 -8.42
N GLU A 182 -0.10 -12.63 -9.08
CA GLU A 182 1.29 -12.77 -8.65
C GLU A 182 1.81 -11.42 -8.14
N PHE A 183 2.23 -11.38 -6.85
CA PHE A 183 2.65 -10.18 -6.14
C PHE A 183 4.01 -10.38 -5.50
N HIS A 184 4.96 -9.51 -5.81
CA HIS A 184 6.25 -9.44 -5.13
C HIS A 184 6.28 -8.22 -4.22
N LEU A 185 6.53 -8.44 -2.92
CA LEU A 185 6.41 -7.41 -1.88
C LEU A 185 7.78 -6.89 -1.47
N TYR A 186 8.05 -5.60 -1.65
CA TYR A 186 9.31 -4.93 -1.30
C TYR A 186 9.08 -3.85 -0.25
N GLY A 187 9.98 -3.77 0.76
CA GLY A 187 9.89 -2.76 1.81
C GLY A 187 8.70 -2.93 2.78
N PHE A 188 8.21 -4.15 2.98
CA PHE A 188 7.14 -4.47 3.93
C PHE A 188 7.71 -4.96 5.27
N ASP A 189 8.68 -4.23 5.83
CA ASP A 189 9.40 -4.65 7.03
C ASP A 189 8.53 -4.75 8.28
N MET A 190 7.50 -3.92 8.40
CA MET A 190 6.58 -3.81 9.54
C MET A 190 7.30 -3.58 10.88
N SER A 191 8.57 -3.17 10.82
CA SER A 191 9.43 -2.86 11.95
C SER A 191 10.39 -1.73 11.59
N LEU A 192 11.04 -1.17 12.59
CA LEU A 192 12.12 -0.21 12.41
C LEU A 192 13.36 -0.94 11.89
N GLY A 193 14.21 -0.23 11.12
CA GLY A 193 15.46 -0.78 10.61
C GLY A 193 16.51 -0.95 11.71
N GLU A 194 16.45 -0.10 12.72
CA GLU A 194 17.39 -0.05 13.83
C GLU A 194 16.65 0.07 15.17
N GLU A 195 17.31 -0.30 16.24
CA GLU A 195 16.80 -0.08 17.59
C GLU A 195 16.76 1.42 17.89
N PRO A 196 15.62 1.97 18.35
CA PRO A 196 15.53 3.35 18.76
C PRO A 196 16.44 3.63 19.98
N SER A 197 16.96 4.85 20.08
CA SER A 197 17.70 5.26 21.28
C SER A 197 16.82 5.15 22.55
N GLU A 198 17.44 4.99 23.72
CA GLU A 198 16.72 4.86 25.00
C GLU A 198 15.74 6.01 25.28
N GLU A 199 16.06 7.23 24.82
CA GLU A 199 15.18 8.40 24.93
C GLU A 199 13.95 8.24 24.05
N ILE A 200 14.12 7.77 22.80
CA ILE A 200 13.04 7.53 21.86
C ILE A 200 12.14 6.37 22.33
N GLN A 201 12.74 5.30 22.87
CA GLN A 201 11.97 4.16 23.41
C GLN A 201 10.99 4.58 24.52
N LYS A 202 11.34 5.59 25.32
CA LYS A 202 10.51 6.11 26.42
C LYS A 202 9.45 7.11 25.96
N SER A 203 9.41 7.47 24.68
CA SER A 203 8.45 8.44 24.17
C SER A 203 7.02 7.87 24.20
N VAL A 204 6.08 8.73 24.57
CA VAL A 204 4.65 8.41 24.63
C VAL A 204 3.85 9.30 23.69
N ASP A 205 2.68 8.85 23.29
CA ASP A 205 1.70 9.64 22.56
C ASP A 205 0.92 10.60 23.49
N GLU A 206 -0.05 11.29 22.93
CA GLU A 206 -0.90 12.25 23.68
C GLU A 206 -1.77 11.56 24.75
N GLU A 207 -2.00 10.25 24.63
CA GLU A 207 -2.75 9.43 25.60
C GLU A 207 -1.83 8.78 26.64
N GLY A 208 -0.52 9.04 26.60
CA GLY A 208 0.49 8.45 27.49
C GLY A 208 0.88 7.01 27.14
N LYS A 209 0.52 6.51 25.96
CA LYS A 209 0.88 5.16 25.49
C LYS A 209 2.26 5.18 24.82
N PRO A 210 3.06 4.10 24.95
CA PRO A 210 4.35 4.01 24.26
C PRO A 210 4.17 4.17 22.73
N LYS A 211 4.96 5.07 22.12
CA LYS A 211 5.01 5.23 20.65
C LYS A 211 5.75 4.08 19.99
N PHE A 212 6.72 3.50 20.66
CA PHE A 212 7.54 2.39 20.18
C PHE A 212 7.34 1.16 21.05
N LEU A 213 7.27 0.03 20.39
CA LEU A 213 7.01 -1.28 21.01
C LEU A 213 8.12 -2.24 20.60
N ASN A 214 8.60 -3.05 21.53
CA ASN A 214 9.44 -4.18 21.20
C ASN A 214 8.56 -5.44 21.23
N VAL A 215 8.44 -6.12 20.09
CA VAL A 215 7.57 -7.29 19.92
C VAL A 215 8.37 -8.51 19.51
N SER A 216 8.00 -9.67 20.04
CA SER A 216 8.60 -10.95 19.66
C SER A 216 7.76 -11.64 18.61
N VAL A 217 8.42 -12.10 17.53
CA VAL A 217 7.80 -12.91 16.46
C VAL A 217 8.72 -14.08 16.18
N GLY A 218 8.26 -15.29 16.45
CA GLY A 218 9.10 -16.48 16.42
C GLY A 218 10.27 -16.35 17.43
N ASP A 219 11.48 -16.51 16.94
CA ASP A 219 12.73 -16.34 17.71
C ASP A 219 13.33 -14.92 17.61
N GLY A 220 12.68 -14.01 16.86
CA GLY A 220 13.13 -12.64 16.64
C GLY A 220 12.45 -11.63 17.56
N SER A 221 13.13 -10.50 17.82
CA SER A 221 12.61 -9.33 18.55
C SER A 221 12.73 -8.10 17.67
N TYR A 222 11.64 -7.33 17.55
CA TYR A 222 11.53 -6.24 16.57
C TYR A 222 10.97 -4.98 17.22
N TRP A 223 11.66 -3.87 17.04
CA TRP A 223 11.13 -2.56 17.36
C TRP A 223 10.13 -2.11 16.28
N THR A 224 8.95 -1.67 16.72
CA THR A 224 7.86 -1.29 15.83
C THR A 224 7.04 -0.15 16.44
N THR A 225 6.07 0.37 15.70
CA THR A 225 5.04 1.29 16.19
C THR A 225 3.69 0.61 16.18
N GLY A 226 2.67 1.19 16.84
CA GLY A 226 1.31 0.66 16.81
C GLY A 226 0.76 0.50 15.37
N GLU A 227 1.06 1.44 14.48
CA GLU A 227 0.64 1.39 13.07
C GLU A 227 1.34 0.27 12.30
N LEU A 228 2.66 0.13 12.47
CA LEU A 228 3.43 -0.94 11.82
C LEU A 228 3.04 -2.32 12.37
N LEU A 229 2.76 -2.42 13.67
CA LEU A 229 2.29 -3.66 14.29
C LEU A 229 0.93 -4.08 13.72
N ALA A 230 -0.01 -3.16 13.58
CA ALA A 230 -1.29 -3.43 12.93
C ALA A 230 -1.10 -3.87 11.47
N GLY A 231 -0.19 -3.21 10.74
CA GLY A 231 0.20 -3.64 9.40
C GLY A 231 0.80 -5.04 9.36
N GLY A 232 1.61 -5.41 10.37
CA GLY A 232 2.18 -6.75 10.53
C GLY A 232 1.10 -7.82 10.74
N GLN A 233 0.10 -7.54 11.58
CA GLN A 233 -1.04 -8.44 11.80
C GLN A 233 -1.87 -8.64 10.52
N ASP A 234 -2.10 -7.60 9.75
CA ASP A 234 -2.79 -7.71 8.47
C ASP A 234 -1.96 -8.48 7.43
N LEU A 235 -0.64 -8.29 7.43
CA LEU A 235 0.29 -9.02 6.56
C LEU A 235 0.32 -10.52 6.91
N GLU A 236 0.37 -10.86 8.20
CA GLU A 236 0.25 -12.23 8.69
C GLU A 236 -1.05 -12.89 8.21
N LYS A 237 -2.17 -12.18 8.37
CA LYS A 237 -3.46 -12.65 7.89
C LYS A 237 -3.47 -12.88 6.37
N LEU A 238 -2.88 -11.94 5.61
CA LEU A 238 -2.75 -12.08 4.17
C LEU A 238 -1.97 -13.35 3.79
N PHE A 239 -0.84 -13.63 4.45
CA PHE A 239 -0.05 -14.83 4.17
C PHE A 239 -0.84 -16.12 4.44
N LYS A 240 -1.60 -16.17 5.53
CA LYS A 240 -2.47 -17.30 5.89
C LYS A 240 -3.59 -17.53 4.88
N THR A 241 -4.14 -16.48 4.30
CA THR A 241 -5.31 -16.56 3.41
C THR A 241 -4.96 -16.44 1.92
N ALA A 242 -3.70 -16.30 1.56
CA ALA A 242 -3.27 -16.09 0.17
C ALA A 242 -3.77 -17.16 -0.79
N ASN A 243 -3.68 -18.44 -0.37
CA ASN A 243 -4.15 -19.58 -1.19
C ASN A 243 -5.68 -19.54 -1.41
N GLU A 244 -6.46 -19.12 -0.41
CA GLU A 244 -7.91 -18.99 -0.52
C GLU A 244 -8.31 -17.86 -1.48
N MET A 245 -7.43 -16.85 -1.61
CA MET A 245 -7.60 -15.71 -2.51
C MET A 245 -6.98 -15.95 -3.90
N ASP A 246 -6.43 -17.12 -4.16
CA ASP A 246 -5.70 -17.45 -5.39
C ASP A 246 -4.53 -16.48 -5.66
N LEU A 247 -3.77 -16.15 -4.61
CA LEU A 247 -2.62 -15.25 -4.68
C LEU A 247 -1.31 -16.02 -4.62
N ILE A 248 -0.40 -15.69 -5.54
CA ILE A 248 1.01 -16.07 -5.51
C ILE A 248 1.79 -14.92 -4.91
N LEU A 249 2.35 -15.11 -3.73
CA LEU A 249 3.10 -14.09 -3.02
C LEU A 249 4.58 -14.42 -2.99
N GLN A 250 5.42 -13.40 -3.16
CA GLN A 250 6.86 -13.42 -2.94
C GLN A 250 7.22 -12.26 -2.02
N PHE A 251 7.88 -12.55 -0.92
CA PHE A 251 8.33 -11.53 0.02
C PHE A 251 9.82 -11.23 -0.18
N LYS A 252 10.16 -9.96 -0.36
CA LYS A 252 11.50 -9.48 -0.71
C LYS A 252 11.93 -8.37 0.26
N GLY A 253 12.13 -8.71 1.52
CA GLY A 253 12.47 -7.73 2.55
C GLY A 253 13.13 -8.36 3.77
N THR A 254 13.25 -7.57 4.83
CA THR A 254 13.79 -7.95 6.13
C THR A 254 12.79 -7.62 7.25
N GLY A 255 13.26 -7.52 8.48
CA GLY A 255 12.46 -7.09 9.61
C GLY A 255 11.39 -8.09 10.05
N MET A 256 10.39 -7.60 10.76
CA MET A 256 9.28 -8.40 11.27
C MET A 256 8.47 -9.05 10.12
N GLY A 257 8.29 -8.32 9.01
CA GLY A 257 7.58 -8.84 7.84
C GLY A 257 8.22 -10.09 7.25
N ALA A 258 9.56 -10.13 7.17
CA ALA A 258 10.29 -11.32 6.70
C ALA A 258 10.12 -12.50 7.66
N LYS A 259 10.10 -12.25 8.96
CA LYS A 259 9.88 -13.31 9.95
C LYS A 259 8.46 -13.86 9.89
N LEU A 260 7.48 -13.00 9.72
CA LEU A 260 6.09 -13.42 9.48
C LEU A 260 5.98 -14.26 8.21
N TRP A 261 6.68 -13.88 7.13
CA TRP A 261 6.74 -14.67 5.90
C TRP A 261 7.37 -16.05 6.11
N GLU A 262 8.47 -16.12 6.84
CA GLU A 262 9.14 -17.40 7.14
C GLU A 262 8.20 -18.38 7.87
N ILE A 263 7.38 -17.87 8.80
CA ILE A 263 6.46 -18.67 9.62
C ILE A 263 5.19 -19.04 8.85
N GLU A 264 4.61 -18.09 8.13
CA GLU A 264 3.24 -18.19 7.60
C GLU A 264 3.17 -18.28 6.08
N LYS A 265 4.32 -18.30 5.36
CA LYS A 265 4.31 -18.37 3.89
C LYS A 265 3.39 -19.47 3.41
N PRO A 266 2.54 -19.20 2.40
CA PRO A 266 1.67 -20.21 1.82
C PRO A 266 2.48 -21.42 1.37
N GLN A 267 2.03 -22.62 1.71
CA GLN A 267 2.65 -23.82 1.16
C GLN A 267 2.50 -23.78 -0.36
N GLU A 268 3.57 -24.06 -1.09
CA GLU A 268 3.51 -24.14 -2.54
C GLU A 268 2.34 -25.04 -2.93
N MET A 269 1.40 -24.48 -3.72
CA MET A 269 0.29 -25.28 -4.23
C MET A 269 0.88 -26.37 -5.11
N LYS A 270 0.94 -27.59 -4.61
CA LYS A 270 1.28 -28.76 -5.40
C LYS A 270 0.22 -28.89 -6.49
N GLY A 271 0.47 -28.37 -7.71
CA GLY A 271 -0.42 -28.69 -8.80
C GLY A 271 -0.67 -27.66 -9.91
N TYR A 272 0.03 -26.55 -10.02
CA TYR A 272 -0.07 -25.71 -11.23
C TYR A 272 0.91 -26.08 -12.35
N SER A 273 1.32 -27.35 -12.46
CA SER A 273 2.14 -27.86 -13.57
C SER A 273 1.33 -28.49 -14.69
N SER A 274 0.03 -28.25 -14.84
CA SER A 274 -0.73 -28.83 -15.94
C SER A 274 -2.02 -28.07 -16.29
N TRP A 275 -1.92 -26.79 -16.69
CA TRP A 275 -2.82 -26.31 -17.72
C TRP A 275 -2.01 -26.16 -18.99
N GLY A 276 -1.70 -27.34 -19.53
CA GLY A 276 -1.21 -27.48 -20.88
C GLY A 276 -2.36 -27.29 -21.85
N MET A 277 -2.03 -26.56 -22.92
CA MET A 277 -2.65 -26.45 -24.25
C MET A 277 -4.06 -25.86 -24.31
#